data_8ee061b3950a48e93cdb287a25d72569
#
_entry.id   8ee061b3950a48e93cdb287a25d72569
#
_cell.length_a   1.000
_cell.length_b   1.000
_cell.length_c   1.000
_cell.angle_alpha   90.00
_cell.angle_beta   90.00
_cell.angle_gamma   90.00
#
_symmetry.space_group_name_H-M   'P 1'
#
loop_
_entity.id
_entity.type
_entity.pdbx_description
1 polymer ?
#
loop_
_entity_poly.entity_id
_entity_poly.type
_entity_poly.pdbx_seq_one_letter_code
_entity_poly.pdbx_strand_id
1 'polypeptide(L)'
;IDHIRKYICEINGDLKSIKLLSKIETNLGVDNFKEIIRYSDGIIIARGDLIPECGLINSVDKEFDLLLKVKKYEKEKEVIIATHILDNMRKGIIPNINELESIYTFVNLGVTGFLLASETSIGNYPVKSVEMLKILINLYKK
;
A
#
# COMPACT_ATOMS: atom_id res chain seq x y z
N ILE A 1 6.71 4.37 16.66
CA ILE A 1 7.79 4.07 15.67
C ILE A 1 9.14 4.15 16.39
N ASP A 2 9.47 5.21 17.11
CA ASP A 2 10.73 5.38 17.80
C ASP A 2 11.03 4.25 18.81
N HIS A 3 10.04 3.79 19.56
CA HIS A 3 10.19 2.66 20.46
C HIS A 3 10.54 1.37 19.71
N ILE A 4 9.92 1.15 18.55
CA ILE A 4 10.21 -0.01 17.70
C ILE A 4 11.64 0.06 17.17
N ARG A 5 12.07 1.25 16.69
CA ARG A 5 13.45 1.45 16.22
C ARG A 5 14.48 1.19 17.32
N LYS A 6 14.24 1.71 18.53
CA LYS A 6 15.11 1.44 19.69
C LYS A 6 15.20 -0.05 20.01
N TYR A 7 14.05 -0.73 20.04
CA TYR A 7 14.00 -2.17 20.31
C TYR A 7 14.73 -3.00 19.25
N ILE A 8 14.60 -2.64 17.97
CA ILE A 8 15.34 -3.30 16.88
C ILE A 8 16.84 -3.09 17.04
N CYS A 9 17.29 -1.88 17.42
CA CYS A 9 18.70 -1.61 17.73
C CYS A 9 19.23 -2.49 18.85
N GLU A 10 18.44 -2.67 19.90
CA GLU A 10 18.82 -3.47 21.07
C GLU A 10 18.99 -4.97 20.72
N ILE A 11 18.15 -5.49 19.81
CA ILE A 11 18.17 -6.90 19.42
C ILE A 11 19.19 -7.19 18.31
N ASN A 12 19.20 -6.41 17.24
CA ASN A 12 19.94 -6.73 16.02
C ASN A 12 21.16 -5.85 15.75
N GLY A 13 21.31 -4.74 16.46
CA GLY A 13 22.45 -3.82 16.28
C GLY A 13 22.50 -3.05 14.96
N ASP A 14 21.73 -3.44 13.93
CA ASP A 14 21.73 -2.79 12.61
C ASP A 14 20.31 -2.41 12.14
N LEU A 15 20.00 -1.13 12.31
CA LEU A 15 18.74 -0.54 11.79
C LEU A 15 18.76 -0.32 10.27
N LYS A 16 19.93 -0.30 9.63
CA LYS A 16 20.02 0.08 8.21
C LYS A 16 19.46 -1.00 7.29
N SER A 17 19.40 -2.24 7.78
CA SER A 17 18.87 -3.38 7.01
C SER A 17 17.35 -3.55 7.12
N ILE A 18 16.67 -2.85 8.04
CA ILE A 18 15.24 -3.03 8.33
C ILE A 18 14.49 -1.75 8.04
N LYS A 19 13.53 -1.83 7.11
CA LYS A 19 12.59 -0.75 6.82
C LYS A 19 11.35 -0.85 7.69
N LEU A 20 10.97 0.26 8.30
CA LEU A 20 9.72 0.39 9.06
C LEU A 20 8.69 1.14 8.22
N LEU A 21 7.68 0.43 7.75
CA LEU A 21 6.55 1.00 7.02
C LEU A 21 5.37 1.14 7.97
N SER A 22 4.80 2.34 8.05
CA SER A 22 3.61 2.60 8.87
C SER A 22 2.35 2.33 8.07
N LYS A 23 1.49 1.46 8.59
CA LYS A 23 0.19 1.16 7.99
C LYS A 23 -0.81 2.24 8.41
N ILE A 24 -1.39 2.94 7.42
CA ILE A 24 -2.40 3.98 7.62
C ILE A 24 -3.76 3.42 7.21
N GLU A 25 -4.64 3.30 8.19
CA GLU A 25 -5.93 2.62 8.06
C GLU A 25 -7.06 3.27 8.88
N THR A 26 -6.77 4.41 9.53
CA THR A 26 -7.73 5.13 10.37
C THR A 26 -7.78 6.61 9.99
N ASN A 27 -8.89 7.28 10.31
CA ASN A 27 -9.01 8.73 10.15
C ASN A 27 -7.87 9.48 10.85
N LEU A 28 -7.57 9.10 12.09
CA LEU A 28 -6.50 9.70 12.88
C LEU A 28 -5.13 9.50 12.23
N GLY A 29 -4.90 8.33 11.62
CA GLY A 29 -3.68 8.05 10.87
C GLY A 29 -3.53 8.94 9.63
N VAL A 30 -4.62 9.17 8.90
CA VAL A 30 -4.65 10.09 7.75
C VAL A 30 -4.38 11.53 8.18
N ASP A 31 -5.01 11.99 9.26
CA ASP A 31 -4.84 13.36 9.74
C ASP A 31 -3.41 13.64 10.24
N ASN A 32 -2.76 12.64 10.83
CA ASN A 32 -1.40 12.74 11.36
C ASN A 32 -0.32 12.19 10.42
N PHE A 33 -0.60 11.97 9.14
CA PHE A 33 0.33 11.31 8.22
C PHE A 33 1.71 11.97 8.16
N LYS A 34 1.81 13.31 8.28
CA LYS A 34 3.08 14.03 8.22
C LYS A 34 4.03 13.64 9.35
N GLU A 35 3.50 13.50 10.53
CA GLU A 35 4.27 13.07 11.68
C GLU A 35 4.64 11.57 11.56
N ILE A 36 3.68 10.75 11.16
CA ILE A 36 3.90 9.31 10.96
C ILE A 36 5.00 9.05 9.93
N ILE A 37 4.91 9.66 8.75
CA ILE A 37 5.87 9.42 7.66
C ILE A 37 7.27 9.93 7.97
N ARG A 38 7.38 10.99 8.78
CA ARG A 38 8.67 11.53 9.22
C ARG A 38 9.52 10.50 9.96
N TYR A 39 8.88 9.62 10.73
CA TYR A 39 9.53 8.57 11.52
C TYR A 39 9.54 7.19 10.84
N SER A 40 8.91 7.07 9.67
CA SER A 40 8.81 5.83 8.90
C SER A 40 9.72 5.86 7.67
N ASP A 41 10.07 4.70 7.13
CA ASP A 41 10.76 4.57 5.86
C ASP A 41 9.78 4.63 4.67
N GLY A 42 8.49 4.53 4.96
CA GLY A 42 7.38 4.65 4.03
C GLY A 42 6.05 4.39 4.72
N ILE A 43 4.98 4.35 3.93
CA ILE A 43 3.63 4.03 4.42
C ILE A 43 2.98 2.94 3.60
N ILE A 44 2.05 2.25 4.23
CA ILE A 44 1.10 1.34 3.57
C ILE A 44 -0.28 1.94 3.73
N ILE A 45 -0.94 2.28 2.63
CA ILE A 45 -2.33 2.75 2.62
C ILE A 45 -3.23 1.51 2.56
N ALA A 46 -3.91 1.22 3.67
CA ALA A 46 -4.72 0.02 3.84
C ALA A 46 -6.20 0.30 3.53
N ARG A 47 -6.60 0.10 2.28
CA ARG A 47 -7.96 0.41 1.79
C ARG A 47 -9.06 -0.34 2.52
N GLY A 48 -8.84 -1.63 2.81
CA GLY A 48 -9.82 -2.48 3.46
C GLY A 48 -10.27 -1.97 4.83
N ASP A 49 -9.33 -1.50 5.64
CA ASP A 49 -9.61 -0.99 6.98
C ASP A 49 -10.00 0.50 6.97
N LEU A 50 -9.58 1.24 5.94
CA LEU A 50 -9.94 2.65 5.78
C LEU A 50 -11.45 2.83 5.44
N ILE A 51 -12.06 1.86 4.74
CA ILE A 51 -13.48 1.89 4.38
C ILE A 51 -14.40 1.95 5.61
N PRO A 52 -14.32 1.04 6.60
CA PRO A 52 -15.17 1.12 7.79
C PRO A 52 -14.91 2.37 8.65
N GLU A 53 -13.68 2.90 8.61
CA GLU A 53 -13.30 4.10 9.38
C GLU A 53 -13.91 5.39 8.85
N CYS A 54 -13.97 5.58 7.53
CA CYS A 54 -14.41 6.85 6.94
C CYS A 54 -15.58 6.72 5.95
N GLY A 55 -16.09 5.51 5.76
CA GLY A 55 -17.14 5.20 4.78
C GLY A 55 -16.58 5.03 3.35
N LEU A 56 -17.27 4.22 2.56
CA LEU A 56 -16.81 3.81 1.23
C LEU A 56 -16.49 5.00 0.29
N ILE A 57 -17.33 6.01 0.26
CA ILE A 57 -17.14 7.17 -0.64
C ILE A 57 -15.93 7.99 -0.20
N ASN A 58 -15.85 8.31 1.09
CA ASN A 58 -14.78 9.15 1.64
C ASN A 58 -13.43 8.43 1.68
N SER A 59 -13.41 7.09 1.73
CA SER A 59 -12.16 6.33 1.74
C SER A 59 -11.36 6.53 0.47
N VAL A 60 -12.02 6.62 -0.68
CA VAL A 60 -11.37 6.86 -1.98
C VAL A 60 -10.71 8.25 -2.00
N ASP A 61 -11.45 9.28 -1.59
CA ASP A 61 -10.91 10.65 -1.55
C ASP A 61 -9.70 10.74 -0.59
N LYS A 62 -9.80 10.16 0.60
CA LYS A 62 -8.72 10.14 1.59
C LYS A 62 -7.49 9.35 1.11
N GLU A 63 -7.69 8.23 0.42
CA GLU A 63 -6.60 7.43 -0.15
C GLU A 63 -5.79 8.25 -1.14
N PHE A 64 -6.46 8.88 -2.12
CA PHE A 64 -5.80 9.69 -3.13
C PHE A 64 -5.18 10.97 -2.56
N ASP A 65 -5.87 11.66 -1.65
CA ASP A 65 -5.35 12.84 -0.96
C ASP A 65 -4.07 12.51 -0.17
N LEU A 66 -4.08 11.41 0.57
CA LEU A 66 -2.91 10.92 1.31
C LEU A 66 -1.75 10.59 0.37
N LEU A 67 -2.02 9.81 -0.70
CA LEU A 67 -1.00 9.46 -1.69
C LEU A 67 -0.35 10.70 -2.32
N LEU A 68 -1.16 11.64 -2.78
CA LEU A 68 -0.67 12.87 -3.41
C LEU A 68 0.12 13.74 -2.43
N LYS A 69 -0.33 13.84 -1.18
CA LYS A 69 0.38 14.57 -0.13
C LYS A 69 1.74 13.93 0.17
N VAL A 70 1.81 12.62 0.31
CA VAL A 70 3.09 11.94 0.55
C VAL A 70 4.04 12.15 -0.63
N LYS A 71 3.59 11.97 -1.85
CA LYS A 71 4.41 12.19 -3.05
C LYS A 71 4.88 13.63 -3.21
N LYS A 72 4.11 14.59 -2.73
CA LYS A 72 4.48 16.00 -2.74
C LYS A 72 5.56 16.35 -1.70
N TYR A 73 5.42 15.85 -0.47
CA TYR A 73 6.25 16.25 0.67
C TYR A 73 7.42 15.32 0.95
N GLU A 74 7.29 14.02 0.61
CA GLU A 74 8.25 12.96 0.97
C GLU A 74 8.50 12.02 -0.22
N LYS A 75 8.99 12.57 -1.34
CA LYS A 75 9.12 11.87 -2.64
C LYS A 75 9.92 10.56 -2.58
N GLU A 76 10.91 10.50 -1.71
CA GLU A 76 11.80 9.33 -1.56
C GLU A 76 11.21 8.21 -0.68
N LYS A 77 10.12 8.51 0.04
CA LYS A 77 9.48 7.52 0.91
C LYS A 77 8.70 6.48 0.11
N GLU A 78 8.72 5.24 0.59
CA GLU A 78 7.93 4.18 0.00
C GLU A 78 6.43 4.39 0.25
N VAL A 79 5.63 4.16 -0.77
CA VAL A 79 4.17 4.16 -0.67
C VAL A 79 3.65 2.86 -1.27
N ILE A 80 3.02 2.05 -0.43
CA ILE A 80 2.44 0.77 -0.81
C ILE A 80 0.92 0.88 -0.70
N ILE A 81 0.20 0.44 -1.74
CA ILE A 81 -1.25 0.28 -1.70
C ILE A 81 -1.57 -1.15 -1.29
N ALA A 82 -2.41 -1.31 -0.27
CA ALA A 82 -2.79 -2.61 0.27
C ALA A 82 -4.28 -2.89 0.11
N THR A 83 -4.59 -4.17 -0.09
CA THR A 83 -5.94 -4.75 -0.21
C THR A 83 -6.71 -4.30 -1.46
N HIS A 84 -7.70 -5.10 -1.88
CA HIS A 84 -8.55 -4.84 -3.06
C HIS A 84 -7.76 -4.55 -4.35
N ILE A 85 -6.64 -5.27 -4.57
CA ILE A 85 -5.80 -5.05 -5.76
C ILE A 85 -6.28 -5.91 -6.92
N LEU A 86 -6.40 -7.23 -6.70
CA LEU A 86 -6.81 -8.23 -7.68
C LEU A 86 -7.86 -9.18 -7.09
N ASP A 87 -8.88 -8.62 -6.43
CA ASP A 87 -9.92 -9.39 -5.72
C ASP A 87 -10.65 -10.39 -6.61
N ASN A 88 -10.83 -10.06 -7.91
CA ASN A 88 -11.45 -10.95 -8.88
C ASN A 88 -10.62 -12.23 -9.07
N MET A 89 -9.30 -12.14 -8.90
CA MET A 89 -8.39 -13.26 -9.03
C MET A 89 -8.43 -14.23 -7.82
N ARG A 90 -9.20 -13.94 -6.79
CA ARG A 90 -9.48 -14.93 -5.72
C ARG A 90 -10.17 -16.18 -6.28
N LYS A 91 -11.04 -16.02 -7.28
CA LYS A 91 -11.84 -17.10 -7.89
C LYS A 91 -11.52 -17.33 -9.35
N GLY A 92 -11.01 -16.35 -10.06
CA GLY A 92 -10.66 -16.37 -11.47
C GLY A 92 -9.16 -16.23 -11.72
N ILE A 93 -8.74 -16.40 -12.96
CA ILE A 93 -7.34 -16.25 -13.39
C ILE A 93 -7.08 -14.92 -14.14
N ILE A 94 -8.14 -14.11 -14.30
CA ILE A 94 -8.10 -12.86 -15.05
C ILE A 94 -8.65 -11.75 -14.17
N PRO A 95 -7.96 -10.59 -14.06
CA PRO A 95 -8.48 -9.42 -13.39
C PRO A 95 -9.63 -8.78 -14.17
N ASN A 96 -10.46 -8.00 -13.50
CA ASN A 96 -11.47 -7.17 -14.15
C ASN A 96 -10.89 -5.82 -14.59
N ILE A 97 -11.64 -5.07 -15.41
CA ILE A 97 -11.18 -3.79 -15.96
C ILE A 97 -10.92 -2.74 -14.86
N ASN A 98 -11.73 -2.70 -13.80
CA ASN A 98 -11.55 -1.72 -12.72
C ASN A 98 -10.25 -1.97 -11.94
N GLU A 99 -9.85 -3.23 -11.77
CA GLU A 99 -8.57 -3.60 -11.16
C GLU A 99 -7.38 -3.16 -12.02
N LEU A 100 -7.48 -3.34 -13.34
CA LEU A 100 -6.46 -2.88 -14.29
C LEU A 100 -6.32 -1.35 -14.26
N GLU A 101 -7.43 -0.61 -14.30
CA GLU A 101 -7.45 0.85 -14.21
C GLU A 101 -6.92 1.36 -12.88
N SER A 102 -7.26 0.69 -11.78
CA SER A 102 -6.74 1.02 -10.44
C SER A 102 -5.22 0.85 -10.39
N ILE A 103 -4.69 -0.29 -10.83
CA ILE A 103 -3.24 -0.56 -10.84
C ILE A 103 -2.53 0.44 -11.78
N TYR A 104 -3.07 0.68 -12.97
CA TYR A 104 -2.55 1.68 -13.91
C TYR A 104 -2.44 3.06 -13.24
N THR A 105 -3.50 3.50 -12.58
CA THR A 105 -3.55 4.80 -11.90
C THR A 105 -2.49 4.90 -10.81
N PHE A 106 -2.39 3.91 -9.93
CA PHE A 106 -1.41 3.92 -8.84
C PHE A 106 0.03 3.85 -9.33
N VAL A 107 0.32 3.04 -10.34
CA VAL A 107 1.66 2.98 -10.96
C VAL A 107 2.06 4.35 -11.52
N ASN A 108 1.15 5.03 -12.24
CA ASN A 108 1.41 6.36 -12.81
C ASN A 108 1.47 7.48 -11.75
N LEU A 109 0.82 7.31 -10.61
CA LEU A 109 0.97 8.21 -9.46
C LEU A 109 2.25 7.94 -8.64
N GLY A 110 3.05 6.97 -9.06
CA GLY A 110 4.36 6.69 -8.48
C GLY A 110 4.33 5.92 -7.17
N VAL A 111 3.33 5.06 -6.94
CA VAL A 111 3.41 4.07 -5.85
C VAL A 111 4.60 3.15 -6.04
N THR A 112 5.25 2.78 -4.95
CA THR A 112 6.45 1.97 -4.99
C THR A 112 6.15 0.47 -4.94
N GLY A 113 4.94 0.09 -4.50
CA GLY A 113 4.54 -1.30 -4.43
C GLY A 113 3.06 -1.52 -4.12
N PHE A 114 2.68 -2.79 -4.16
CA PHE A 114 1.34 -3.26 -3.82
C PHE A 114 1.45 -4.42 -2.83
N LEU A 115 0.52 -4.48 -1.88
CA LEU A 115 0.39 -5.57 -0.92
C LEU A 115 -0.89 -6.35 -1.25
N LEU A 116 -0.73 -7.51 -1.86
CA LEU A 116 -1.80 -8.46 -2.11
C LEU A 116 -2.31 -9.07 -0.77
N ALA A 117 -3.56 -9.39 -0.70
CA ALA A 117 -4.22 -9.89 0.52
C ALA A 117 -4.95 -11.22 0.26
N SER A 118 -6.26 -11.17 0.14
CA SER A 118 -7.11 -12.36 0.02
C SER A 118 -6.87 -13.16 -1.26
N GLU A 119 -6.45 -12.52 -2.33
CA GLU A 119 -6.11 -13.13 -3.60
C GLU A 119 -4.89 -14.08 -3.51
N THR A 120 -4.01 -13.85 -2.52
CA THR A 120 -2.84 -14.69 -2.27
C THR A 120 -2.98 -15.57 -1.03
N SER A 121 -3.71 -15.13 0.01
CA SER A 121 -3.82 -15.87 1.27
C SER A 121 -4.86 -16.98 1.25
N ILE A 122 -6.00 -16.75 0.59
CA ILE A 122 -7.13 -17.68 0.50
C ILE A 122 -7.68 -17.86 -0.93
N GLY A 123 -7.09 -17.19 -1.92
CA GLY A 123 -7.49 -17.30 -3.32
C GLY A 123 -7.09 -18.63 -3.94
N ASN A 124 -7.80 -19.03 -4.99
CA ASN A 124 -7.54 -20.28 -5.71
C ASN A 124 -6.26 -20.24 -6.56
N TYR A 125 -5.78 -19.03 -6.89
CA TYR A 125 -4.68 -18.83 -7.84
C TYR A 125 -3.62 -17.84 -7.31
N PRO A 126 -3.01 -18.08 -6.13
CA PRO A 126 -2.11 -17.11 -5.50
C PRO A 126 -0.90 -16.77 -6.36
N VAL A 127 -0.26 -17.75 -6.97
CA VAL A 127 0.91 -17.53 -7.85
C VAL A 127 0.53 -16.72 -9.08
N LYS A 128 -0.62 -17.03 -9.71
CA LYS A 128 -1.13 -16.29 -10.86
C LYS A 128 -1.43 -14.83 -10.55
N SER A 129 -1.92 -14.54 -9.35
CA SER A 129 -2.17 -13.17 -8.90
C SER A 129 -0.87 -12.37 -8.80
N VAL A 130 0.18 -12.96 -8.26
CA VAL A 130 1.52 -12.32 -8.18
C VAL A 130 2.13 -12.12 -9.58
N GLU A 131 2.07 -13.15 -10.44
CA GLU A 131 2.56 -13.06 -11.81
C GLU A 131 1.83 -11.95 -12.60
N MET A 132 0.50 -11.91 -12.50
CA MET A 132 -0.32 -10.89 -13.14
C MET A 132 0.05 -9.49 -12.66
N LEU A 133 0.13 -9.27 -11.36
CA LEU A 133 0.53 -7.98 -10.81
C LEU A 133 1.91 -7.54 -11.31
N LYS A 134 2.87 -8.45 -11.35
CA LYS A 134 4.22 -8.19 -11.88
C LYS A 134 4.18 -7.75 -13.35
N ILE A 135 3.38 -8.45 -14.18
CA ILE A 135 3.19 -8.10 -15.59
C ILE A 135 2.61 -6.69 -15.72
N LEU A 136 1.55 -6.38 -14.95
CA LEU A 136 0.87 -5.08 -15.02
C LEU A 136 1.76 -3.93 -14.58
N ILE A 137 2.51 -4.10 -13.48
CA ILE A 137 3.47 -3.08 -13.03
C ILE A 137 4.51 -2.80 -14.11
N ASN A 138 5.08 -3.84 -14.71
CA ASN A 138 6.10 -3.66 -15.77
C ASN A 138 5.53 -3.01 -17.03
N LEU A 139 4.29 -3.35 -17.40
CA LEU A 139 3.60 -2.80 -18.57
C LEU A 139 3.24 -1.31 -18.39
N TYR A 140 2.85 -0.92 -17.17
CA TYR A 140 2.36 0.42 -16.86
C TYR A 140 3.44 1.40 -16.41
N LYS A 141 4.59 0.89 -16.00
CA LYS A 141 5.78 1.72 -15.73
C LYS A 141 6.31 2.29 -17.06
N LYS A 142 6.19 3.60 -17.21
CA LYS A 142 6.75 4.33 -18.36
C LYS A 142 8.16 4.82 -18.06
#